data_a70bdf2df8a8f732f0e3dd0d077f8959
#
_entry.id   a70bdf2df8a8f732f0e3dd0d077f8959
#
_cell.length_a   1.000
_cell.length_b   1.000
_cell.length_c   1.000
_cell.angle_alpha   90.00
_cell.angle_beta   90.00
_cell.angle_gamma   90.00
#
_symmetry.space_group_name_H-M   'P 1'
#
loop_
_entity.id
_entity.type
_entity.pdbx_description
1 polymer ?
#
loop_
_entity_poly.entity_id
_entity_poly.type
_entity_poly.pdbx_seq_one_letter_code
_entity_poly.pdbx_strand_id
1 'polypeptide(L)'
;MHFKFHINLNDNDYLNYNTFWTIKSPYGRKQMLDFRITIAILFVAISFLSLFGGEFSADAWIGIIPYVILLVLFELLLNPLLYWILKSNIKSLKAKGKMGYSPVSEMEFYDESFVEITPDNKTEQKYSAIERVSVIADKVVYIHVNNVMSYILPLSCFESKEQYNNFLDFVRSKCANIDVYK
;
A
#
# COMPACT_ATOMS: atom_id res chain seq x y z
N MET A 1 -24.75 6.81 -16.76
CA MET A 1 -23.29 6.94 -16.66
C MET A 1 -22.96 8.33 -16.19
N HIS A 2 -22.27 8.47 -15.03
CA HIS A 2 -21.91 9.77 -14.46
C HIS A 2 -20.49 10.18 -14.86
N PHE A 3 -19.57 9.21 -14.80
CA PHE A 3 -18.17 9.43 -15.15
C PHE A 3 -17.65 8.28 -16.00
N LYS A 4 -16.72 8.61 -16.90
CA LYS A 4 -15.93 7.67 -17.66
C LYS A 4 -14.48 8.13 -17.66
N PHE A 5 -13.57 7.25 -17.25
CA PHE A 5 -12.14 7.52 -17.18
C PHE A 5 -11.38 6.52 -18.03
N HIS A 6 -10.44 7.04 -18.81
CA HIS A 6 -9.40 6.22 -19.45
C HIS A 6 -8.18 6.17 -18.53
N ILE A 7 -7.85 4.99 -18.08
CA ILE A 7 -6.77 4.77 -17.14
C ILE A 7 -5.60 4.15 -17.89
N ASN A 8 -4.44 4.79 -17.75
CA ASN A 8 -3.18 4.29 -18.27
C ASN A 8 -2.18 4.23 -17.12
N LEU A 9 -2.01 3.04 -16.54
CA LEU A 9 -1.13 2.80 -15.40
C LEU A 9 0.28 2.44 -15.86
N ASN A 10 1.25 3.02 -15.21
CA ASN A 10 2.65 2.68 -15.36
C ASN A 10 3.18 1.93 -14.13
N ASP A 11 4.41 1.42 -14.24
CA ASP A 11 5.05 0.66 -13.16
C ASP A 11 5.19 1.47 -11.86
N ASN A 12 5.34 2.81 -11.95
CA ASN A 12 5.43 3.68 -10.78
C ASN A 12 4.09 3.85 -10.08
N ASP A 13 2.97 3.91 -10.81
CA ASP A 13 1.63 3.97 -10.22
C ASP A 13 1.36 2.73 -9.39
N TYR A 14 1.71 1.56 -9.94
CA TYR A 14 1.57 0.29 -9.24
C TYR A 14 2.54 0.16 -8.05
N LEU A 15 3.77 0.64 -8.20
CA LEU A 15 4.75 0.70 -7.09
C LEU A 15 4.26 1.63 -5.97
N ASN A 16 3.74 2.80 -6.32
CA ASN A 16 3.19 3.76 -5.36
C ASN A 16 2.00 3.18 -4.62
N TYR A 17 1.11 2.47 -5.32
CA TYR A 17 -0.01 1.76 -4.70
C TYR A 17 0.49 0.71 -3.69
N ASN A 18 1.40 -0.17 -4.10
CA ASN A 18 1.92 -1.22 -3.21
C ASN A 18 2.68 -0.63 -2.01
N THR A 19 3.44 0.45 -2.22
CA THR A 19 4.12 1.18 -1.14
C THR A 19 3.13 1.82 -0.18
N PHE A 20 2.09 2.48 -0.72
CA PHE A 20 1.01 3.03 0.10
C PHE A 20 0.31 1.95 0.90
N TRP A 21 -0.08 0.86 0.25
CA TRP A 21 -0.78 -0.25 0.88
C TRP A 21 0.03 -0.88 2.01
N THR A 22 1.31 -1.13 1.79
CA THR A 22 2.20 -1.80 2.75
C THR A 22 2.59 -0.90 3.93
N ILE A 23 2.83 0.41 3.69
CA ILE A 23 3.45 1.28 4.68
C ILE A 23 2.48 2.31 5.25
N LYS A 24 1.56 2.86 4.43
CA LYS A 24 0.75 4.03 4.78
C LYS A 24 -0.70 3.71 5.09
N SER A 25 -1.26 2.66 4.49
CA SER A 25 -2.65 2.26 4.76
C SER A 25 -2.84 1.88 6.23
N PRO A 26 -4.04 1.99 6.80
CA PRO A 26 -4.30 1.57 8.19
C PRO A 26 -3.95 0.10 8.42
N TYR A 27 -4.26 -0.76 7.45
CA TYR A 27 -3.90 -2.17 7.48
C TYR A 27 -2.39 -2.39 7.46
N GLY A 28 -1.70 -1.76 6.50
CA GLY A 28 -0.25 -1.85 6.37
C GLY A 28 0.48 -1.33 7.60
N ARG A 29 0.04 -0.18 8.16
CA ARG A 29 0.61 0.37 9.39
C ARG A 29 0.52 -0.61 10.57
N LYS A 30 -0.62 -1.26 10.72
CA LYS A 30 -0.81 -2.26 11.78
C LYS A 30 0.14 -3.43 11.58
N GLN A 31 0.17 -4.02 10.39
CA GLN A 31 1.07 -5.14 10.08
C GLN A 31 2.56 -4.77 10.28
N MET A 32 2.94 -3.56 9.84
CA MET A 32 4.30 -3.07 10.02
C MET A 32 4.65 -2.87 11.49
N LEU A 33 3.71 -2.37 12.30
CA LEU A 33 3.91 -2.22 13.74
C LEU A 33 4.07 -3.60 14.40
N ASP A 34 3.19 -4.55 14.11
CA ASP A 34 3.25 -5.91 14.64
C ASP A 34 4.58 -6.59 14.27
N PHE A 35 5.03 -6.40 13.01
CA PHE A 35 6.30 -6.92 12.55
C PHE A 35 7.49 -6.29 13.30
N ARG A 36 7.51 -4.97 13.48
CA ARG A 36 8.56 -4.26 14.23
C ARG A 36 8.62 -4.72 15.68
N ILE A 37 7.47 -4.84 16.35
CA ILE A 37 7.39 -5.33 17.73
C ILE A 37 7.94 -6.76 17.80
N THR A 38 7.57 -7.64 16.88
CA THR A 38 8.06 -9.02 16.85
C THR A 38 9.58 -9.08 16.69
N ILE A 39 10.14 -8.30 15.78
CA ILE A 39 11.59 -8.21 15.58
C ILE A 39 12.28 -7.64 16.83
N ALA A 40 11.74 -6.58 17.43
CA ALA A 40 12.29 -6.01 18.67
C ALA A 40 12.32 -7.04 19.82
N ILE A 41 11.24 -7.82 20.00
CA ILE A 41 11.18 -8.90 20.99
C ILE A 41 12.26 -9.96 20.73
N LEU A 42 12.46 -10.35 19.45
CA LEU A 42 13.50 -11.31 19.09
C LEU A 42 14.90 -10.78 19.42
N PHE A 43 15.20 -9.52 19.12
CA PHE A 43 16.49 -8.91 19.45
C PHE A 43 16.71 -8.85 20.96
N VAL A 44 15.69 -8.49 21.74
CA VAL A 44 15.75 -8.51 23.20
C VAL A 44 16.00 -9.93 23.71
N ALA A 45 15.28 -10.92 23.23
CA ALA A 45 15.44 -12.31 23.64
C ALA A 45 16.86 -12.83 23.34
N ILE A 46 17.39 -12.57 22.14
CA ILE A 46 18.76 -12.95 21.76
C ILE A 46 19.78 -12.24 22.63
N SER A 47 19.60 -10.95 22.90
CA SER A 47 20.48 -10.19 23.80
C SER A 47 20.49 -10.77 25.21
N PHE A 48 19.31 -11.17 25.71
CA PHE A 48 19.20 -11.83 27.02
C PHE A 48 19.93 -13.17 27.05
N LEU A 49 19.74 -14.00 26.00
CA LEU A 49 20.43 -15.31 25.92
C LEU A 49 21.97 -15.14 25.91
N SER A 50 22.49 -14.07 25.33
CA SER A 50 23.93 -13.79 25.33
C SER A 50 24.47 -13.42 26.73
N LEU A 51 23.62 -12.92 27.63
CA LEU A 51 23.96 -12.63 29.00
C LEU A 51 24.04 -13.89 29.90
N PHE A 52 23.21 -14.91 29.62
CA PHE A 52 23.15 -16.14 30.41
C PHE A 52 24.28 -17.12 30.11
N GLY A 53 25.06 -16.91 29.05
CA GLY A 53 26.23 -17.74 28.71
C GLY A 53 27.51 -17.42 29.50
N GLY A 54 27.50 -16.42 30.38
CA GLY A 54 28.65 -15.98 31.16
C GLY A 54 28.30 -15.53 32.59
N GLU A 55 29.33 -15.24 33.39
CA GLU A 55 29.13 -14.63 34.72
C GLU A 55 28.51 -13.22 34.55
N PHE A 56 27.57 -12.87 35.43
CA PHE A 56 26.95 -11.53 35.47
C PHE A 56 28.00 -10.50 35.93
N SER A 57 28.76 -9.96 35.00
CA SER A 57 29.74 -8.90 35.24
C SER A 57 29.27 -7.57 34.65
N ALA A 58 29.84 -6.46 35.10
CA ALA A 58 29.55 -5.15 34.49
C ALA A 58 29.87 -5.12 33.00
N ASP A 59 30.80 -5.93 32.51
CA ASP A 59 31.20 -6.06 31.13
C ASP A 59 30.16 -6.81 30.27
N ALA A 60 29.26 -7.60 30.90
CA ALA A 60 28.17 -8.29 30.19
C ALA A 60 27.23 -7.30 29.46
N TRP A 61 27.04 -6.10 30.00
CA TRP A 61 26.25 -5.04 29.36
C TRP A 61 26.87 -4.54 28.07
N ILE A 62 28.20 -4.60 27.93
CA ILE A 62 28.90 -4.23 26.70
C ILE A 62 28.50 -5.17 25.56
N GLY A 63 28.22 -6.44 25.87
CA GLY A 63 27.74 -7.45 24.91
C GLY A 63 26.38 -7.14 24.30
N ILE A 64 25.57 -6.30 24.94
CA ILE A 64 24.25 -5.90 24.41
C ILE A 64 24.36 -4.80 23.33
N ILE A 65 25.38 -3.96 23.39
CA ILE A 65 25.56 -2.81 22.49
C ILE A 65 25.43 -3.18 21.01
N PRO A 66 26.07 -4.25 20.50
CA PRO A 66 25.93 -4.65 19.09
C PRO A 66 24.49 -4.94 18.69
N TYR A 67 23.69 -5.58 19.56
CA TYR A 67 22.28 -5.90 19.27
C TYR A 67 21.42 -4.64 19.21
N VAL A 68 21.67 -3.67 20.11
CA VAL A 68 20.97 -2.38 20.06
C VAL A 68 21.31 -1.63 18.77
N ILE A 69 22.58 -1.60 18.36
CA ILE A 69 23.02 -0.98 17.11
C ILE A 69 22.33 -1.65 15.92
N LEU A 70 22.31 -2.99 15.89
CA LEU A 70 21.65 -3.74 14.81
C LEU A 70 20.15 -3.47 14.76
N LEU A 71 19.47 -3.39 15.90
CA LEU A 71 18.04 -3.05 15.96
C LEU A 71 17.79 -1.65 15.41
N VAL A 72 18.58 -0.65 15.79
CA VAL A 72 18.48 0.72 15.28
C VAL A 72 18.72 0.75 13.77
N LEU A 73 19.76 0.08 13.28
CA LEU A 73 20.05 -0.02 11.85
C LEU A 73 18.90 -0.70 11.10
N PHE A 74 18.34 -1.78 11.64
CA PHE A 74 17.19 -2.47 11.07
C PHE A 74 15.99 -1.52 10.94
N GLU A 75 15.65 -0.77 12.00
CA GLU A 75 14.54 0.19 11.98
C GLU A 75 14.74 1.30 10.94
N LEU A 76 15.94 1.83 10.82
CA LEU A 76 16.27 2.86 9.84
C LEU A 76 16.20 2.35 8.40
N LEU A 77 16.63 1.11 8.17
CA LEU A 77 16.73 0.53 6.83
C LEU A 77 15.44 -0.19 6.37
N LEU A 78 14.50 -0.46 7.28
CA LEU A 78 13.31 -1.26 6.97
C LEU A 78 12.47 -0.68 5.83
N ASN A 79 12.13 0.62 5.90
CA ASN A 79 11.31 1.25 4.87
C ASN A 79 12.00 1.32 3.50
N PRO A 80 13.28 1.76 3.36
CA PRO A 80 13.96 1.73 2.09
C PRO A 80 14.17 0.30 1.55
N LEU A 81 14.40 -0.69 2.42
CA LEU A 81 14.50 -2.09 2.02
C LEU A 81 13.18 -2.61 1.46
N LEU A 82 12.06 -2.34 2.13
CA LEU A 82 10.73 -2.71 1.64
C LEU A 82 10.43 -2.07 0.28
N TYR A 83 10.73 -0.79 0.11
CA TYR A 83 10.57 -0.12 -1.18
C TYR A 83 11.39 -0.81 -2.28
N TRP A 84 12.65 -1.16 -1.99
CA TRP A 84 13.51 -1.86 -2.93
C TRP A 84 12.97 -3.27 -3.28
N ILE A 85 12.48 -4.02 -2.28
CA ILE A 85 11.85 -5.34 -2.46
C ILE A 85 10.62 -5.22 -3.35
N LEU A 86 9.72 -4.27 -3.07
CA LEU A 86 8.51 -4.04 -3.88
C LEU A 86 8.87 -3.70 -5.32
N LYS A 87 9.83 -2.81 -5.53
CA LYS A 87 10.32 -2.43 -6.87
C LYS A 87 10.92 -3.63 -7.62
N SER A 88 11.73 -4.44 -6.94
CA SER A 88 12.33 -5.64 -7.50
C SER A 88 11.27 -6.69 -7.89
N ASN A 89 10.26 -6.88 -7.03
CA ASN A 89 9.16 -7.80 -7.28
C ASN A 89 8.34 -7.38 -8.51
N ILE A 90 8.00 -6.09 -8.64
CA ILE A 90 7.28 -5.56 -9.81
C ILE A 90 8.08 -5.81 -11.08
N LYS A 91 9.38 -5.53 -11.07
CA LYS A 91 10.26 -5.80 -12.22
C LYS A 91 10.26 -7.29 -12.60
N SER A 92 10.32 -8.17 -11.60
CA SER A 92 10.27 -9.62 -11.82
C SER A 92 8.92 -10.09 -12.37
N LEU A 93 7.79 -9.57 -11.83
CA LEU A 93 6.44 -9.88 -12.31
C LEU A 93 6.25 -9.42 -13.77
N LYS A 94 6.73 -8.23 -14.09
CA LYS A 94 6.71 -7.69 -15.47
C LYS A 94 7.48 -8.56 -16.44
N ALA A 95 8.70 -8.95 -16.08
CA ALA A 95 9.54 -9.82 -16.91
C ALA A 95 8.90 -11.20 -17.18
N LYS A 96 8.03 -11.66 -16.26
CA LYS A 96 7.30 -12.94 -16.38
C LYS A 96 5.93 -12.79 -17.05
N GLY A 97 5.52 -11.58 -17.45
CA GLY A 97 4.18 -11.30 -17.97
C GLY A 97 3.04 -11.54 -16.98
N LYS A 98 3.32 -11.49 -15.66
CA LYS A 98 2.36 -11.77 -14.58
C LYS A 98 2.05 -10.51 -13.75
N MET A 99 1.81 -9.39 -14.43
CA MET A 99 1.40 -8.17 -13.73
C MET A 99 0.02 -8.35 -13.12
N GLY A 100 -0.15 -7.89 -11.88
CA GLY A 100 -1.42 -7.96 -11.15
C GLY A 100 -2.43 -6.86 -11.55
N TYR A 101 -2.19 -6.13 -12.63
CA TYR A 101 -3.05 -5.07 -13.13
C TYR A 101 -3.01 -5.00 -14.66
N SER A 102 -4.08 -4.47 -15.27
CA SER A 102 -4.06 -4.09 -16.69
C SER A 102 -3.43 -2.69 -16.82
N PRO A 103 -2.42 -2.50 -17.69
CA PRO A 103 -1.85 -1.18 -17.93
C PRO A 103 -2.85 -0.18 -18.49
N VAL A 104 -3.82 -0.66 -19.28
CA VAL A 104 -4.85 0.15 -19.91
C VAL A 104 -6.21 -0.40 -19.51
N SER A 105 -7.07 0.47 -18.97
CA SER A 105 -8.45 0.14 -18.67
C SER A 105 -9.34 1.37 -18.83
N GLU A 106 -10.63 1.14 -18.97
CA GLU A 106 -11.66 2.16 -18.84
C GLU A 106 -12.45 1.90 -17.56
N MET A 107 -12.79 2.96 -16.83
CA MET A 107 -13.71 2.86 -15.71
C MET A 107 -14.94 3.72 -15.95
N GLU A 108 -16.09 3.09 -15.87
CA GLU A 108 -17.41 3.72 -16.05
C GLU A 108 -18.18 3.67 -14.72
N PHE A 109 -18.66 4.83 -14.27
CA PHE A 109 -19.39 4.96 -13.01
C PHE A 109 -20.87 5.24 -13.27
N TYR A 110 -21.73 4.42 -12.68
CA TYR A 110 -23.19 4.47 -12.80
C TYR A 110 -23.82 4.76 -11.43
N ASP A 111 -25.15 4.72 -11.34
CA ASP A 111 -25.86 5.02 -10.09
C ASP A 111 -25.61 3.98 -9.00
N GLU A 112 -25.59 2.68 -9.36
CA GLU A 112 -25.56 1.56 -8.41
C GLU A 112 -24.23 0.81 -8.41
N SER A 113 -23.44 0.96 -9.48
CA SER A 113 -22.21 0.21 -9.73
C SER A 113 -21.19 1.00 -10.52
N PHE A 114 -19.98 0.49 -10.57
CA PHE A 114 -18.96 0.91 -11.53
C PHE A 114 -18.41 -0.31 -12.25
N VAL A 115 -17.90 -0.08 -13.44
CA VAL A 115 -17.43 -1.13 -14.34
C VAL A 115 -16.01 -0.82 -14.76
N GLU A 116 -15.11 -1.78 -14.60
CA GLU A 116 -13.79 -1.76 -15.24
C GLU A 116 -13.83 -2.58 -16.52
N ILE A 117 -13.33 -1.99 -17.58
CA ILE A 117 -13.21 -2.62 -18.91
C ILE A 117 -11.73 -2.64 -19.26
N THR A 118 -11.15 -3.82 -19.32
CA THR A 118 -9.78 -4.07 -19.79
C THR A 118 -9.85 -4.71 -21.18
N PRO A 119 -8.75 -4.82 -21.92
CA PRO A 119 -8.75 -5.51 -23.23
C PRO A 119 -9.27 -6.95 -23.17
N ASP A 120 -9.08 -7.63 -22.01
CA ASP A 120 -9.37 -9.05 -21.88
C ASP A 120 -10.58 -9.34 -20.99
N ASN A 121 -11.09 -8.35 -20.23
CA ASN A 121 -12.12 -8.59 -19.23
C ASN A 121 -13.01 -7.37 -18.99
N LYS A 122 -14.22 -7.63 -18.50
CA LYS A 122 -15.15 -6.62 -18.01
C LYS A 122 -15.64 -7.04 -16.63
N THR A 123 -15.39 -6.19 -15.63
CA THR A 123 -15.74 -6.46 -14.22
C THR A 123 -16.65 -5.37 -13.70
N GLU A 124 -17.82 -5.75 -13.21
CA GLU A 124 -18.76 -4.84 -12.55
C GLU A 124 -18.67 -4.99 -11.03
N GLN A 125 -18.65 -3.86 -10.31
CA GLN A 125 -18.62 -3.81 -8.86
C GLN A 125 -19.71 -2.87 -8.34
N LYS A 126 -20.48 -3.31 -7.35
CA LYS A 126 -21.43 -2.46 -6.63
C LYS A 126 -20.70 -1.58 -5.61
N TYR A 127 -21.19 -0.37 -5.36
CA TYR A 127 -20.61 0.50 -4.32
C TYR A 127 -20.67 -0.12 -2.92
N SER A 128 -21.67 -0.96 -2.65
CA SER A 128 -21.76 -1.71 -1.39
C SER A 128 -20.61 -2.72 -1.16
N ALA A 129 -19.89 -3.09 -2.22
CA ALA A 129 -18.72 -3.97 -2.13
C ALA A 129 -17.43 -3.19 -1.85
N ILE A 130 -17.45 -1.86 -1.90
CA ILE A 130 -16.29 -1.04 -1.59
C ILE A 130 -16.09 -1.01 -0.06
N GLU A 131 -14.94 -1.53 0.37
CA GLU A 131 -14.55 -1.50 1.78
C GLU A 131 -14.08 -0.10 2.19
N ARG A 132 -13.33 0.56 1.32
CA ARG A 132 -12.71 1.87 1.58
C ARG A 132 -12.28 2.58 0.30
N VAL A 133 -12.25 3.91 0.37
CA VAL A 133 -11.60 4.75 -0.65
C VAL A 133 -10.47 5.54 0.02
N SER A 134 -9.28 5.49 -0.55
CA SER A 134 -8.11 6.24 -0.07
C SER A 134 -7.74 7.30 -1.10
N VAL A 135 -7.85 8.55 -0.70
CA VAL A 135 -7.53 9.72 -1.53
C VAL A 135 -6.15 10.23 -1.13
N ILE A 136 -5.17 10.15 -2.02
CA ILE A 136 -3.90 10.83 -1.85
C ILE A 136 -4.02 12.19 -2.56
N ALA A 137 -4.04 13.25 -1.77
CA ALA A 137 -4.34 14.59 -2.28
C ALA A 137 -3.46 14.94 -3.50
N ASP A 138 -4.11 15.41 -4.56
CA ASP A 138 -3.51 15.84 -5.83
C ASP A 138 -2.59 14.78 -6.50
N LYS A 139 -2.84 13.49 -6.29
CA LYS A 139 -2.03 12.40 -6.89
C LYS A 139 -2.86 11.25 -7.43
N VAL A 140 -3.67 10.62 -6.57
CA VAL A 140 -4.35 9.36 -6.93
C VAL A 140 -5.52 9.08 -5.99
N VAL A 141 -6.52 8.38 -6.51
CA VAL A 141 -7.63 7.80 -5.74
C VAL A 141 -7.51 6.28 -5.83
N TYR A 142 -7.50 5.61 -4.68
CA TYR A 142 -7.55 4.15 -4.58
C TYR A 142 -8.93 3.73 -4.10
N ILE A 143 -9.60 2.86 -4.83
CA ILE A 143 -10.90 2.28 -4.46
C ILE A 143 -10.63 0.82 -4.06
N HIS A 144 -10.74 0.51 -2.78
CA HIS A 144 -10.48 -0.82 -2.22
C HIS A 144 -11.77 -1.60 -2.10
N VAL A 145 -11.88 -2.71 -2.82
CA VAL A 145 -13.01 -3.64 -2.71
C VAL A 145 -12.76 -4.65 -1.59
N ASN A 146 -11.50 -5.03 -1.41
CA ASN A 146 -11.06 -5.90 -0.32
C ASN A 146 -9.54 -5.75 -0.11
N ASN A 147 -8.96 -6.58 0.78
CA ASN A 147 -7.53 -6.55 1.08
C ASN A 147 -6.60 -6.93 -0.10
N VAL A 148 -7.14 -7.42 -1.21
CA VAL A 148 -6.35 -7.88 -2.36
C VAL A 148 -6.67 -7.07 -3.61
N MET A 149 -7.92 -6.66 -3.77
CA MET A 149 -8.42 -6.01 -4.99
C MET A 149 -8.65 -4.52 -4.78
N SER A 150 -7.99 -3.73 -5.58
CA SER A 150 -8.14 -2.26 -5.58
C SER A 150 -8.02 -1.70 -6.98
N TYR A 151 -8.75 -0.62 -7.23
CA TYR A 151 -8.67 0.16 -8.45
C TYR A 151 -7.84 1.42 -8.20
N ILE A 152 -7.01 1.77 -9.17
CA ILE A 152 -6.08 2.90 -9.11
C ILE A 152 -6.54 3.94 -10.13
N LEU A 153 -6.94 5.12 -9.66
CA LEU A 153 -7.30 6.26 -10.50
C LEU A 153 -6.24 7.36 -10.29
N PRO A 154 -5.20 7.41 -11.13
CA PRO A 154 -4.21 8.48 -11.06
C PRO A 154 -4.83 9.83 -11.44
N LEU A 155 -4.27 10.94 -10.92
CA LEU A 155 -4.79 12.27 -11.23
C LEU A 155 -4.83 12.55 -12.74
N SER A 156 -3.94 11.94 -13.51
CA SER A 156 -3.88 12.06 -14.97
C SER A 156 -5.09 11.51 -15.73
N CYS A 157 -5.96 10.72 -15.09
CA CYS A 157 -7.19 10.26 -15.73
C CYS A 157 -8.32 11.31 -15.70
N PHE A 158 -8.15 12.38 -14.90
CA PHE A 158 -9.12 13.47 -14.81
C PHE A 158 -8.74 14.61 -15.77
N GLU A 159 -9.72 15.11 -16.51
CA GLU A 159 -9.54 16.19 -17.48
C GLU A 159 -9.31 17.55 -16.81
N SER A 160 -9.86 17.73 -15.59
CA SER A 160 -9.76 18.97 -14.84
C SER A 160 -9.86 18.74 -13.32
N LYS A 161 -9.40 19.73 -12.55
CA LYS A 161 -9.57 19.73 -11.09
C LYS A 161 -11.04 19.77 -10.67
N GLU A 162 -11.90 20.37 -11.47
CA GLU A 162 -13.34 20.40 -11.25
C GLU A 162 -13.95 18.99 -11.40
N GLN A 163 -13.61 18.28 -12.48
CA GLN A 163 -14.03 16.89 -12.67
C GLN A 163 -13.56 15.99 -11.52
N TYR A 164 -12.30 16.16 -11.08
CA TYR A 164 -11.78 15.45 -9.91
C TYR A 164 -12.59 15.70 -8.65
N ASN A 165 -12.91 16.96 -8.34
CA ASN A 165 -13.70 17.32 -7.16
C ASN A 165 -15.12 16.75 -7.25
N ASN A 166 -15.78 16.90 -8.41
CA ASN A 166 -17.11 16.36 -8.66
C ASN A 166 -17.14 14.83 -8.50
N PHE A 167 -16.08 14.15 -8.97
CA PHE A 167 -15.93 12.72 -8.77
C PHE A 167 -15.76 12.36 -7.28
N LEU A 168 -14.95 13.11 -6.54
CA LEU A 168 -14.81 12.86 -5.09
C LEU A 168 -16.12 13.05 -4.34
N ASP A 169 -16.92 14.06 -4.69
CA ASP A 169 -18.23 14.29 -4.08
C ASP A 169 -19.21 13.17 -4.43
N PHE A 170 -19.19 12.70 -5.68
CA PHE A 170 -19.95 11.54 -6.09
C PHE A 170 -19.56 10.29 -5.30
N VAL A 171 -18.27 9.98 -5.17
CA VAL A 171 -17.80 8.82 -4.41
C VAL A 171 -18.17 8.94 -2.92
N ARG A 172 -18.11 10.14 -2.34
CA ARG A 172 -18.56 10.41 -0.96
C ARG A 172 -20.05 10.12 -0.76
N SER A 173 -20.87 10.36 -1.77
CA SER A 173 -22.30 10.04 -1.70
C SER A 173 -22.60 8.55 -1.74
N LYS A 174 -21.65 7.72 -2.26
CA LYS A 174 -21.84 6.27 -2.46
C LYS A 174 -21.09 5.41 -1.44
N CYS A 175 -20.02 5.92 -0.85
CA CYS A 175 -19.10 5.16 0.01
C CYS A 175 -18.99 5.80 1.39
N ALA A 176 -19.17 4.99 2.45
CA ALA A 176 -19.11 5.48 3.82
C ALA A 176 -17.69 5.75 4.34
N ASN A 177 -16.71 4.97 3.85
CA ASN A 177 -15.34 4.98 4.38
C ASN A 177 -14.39 5.65 3.38
N ILE A 178 -14.08 6.92 3.61
CA ILE A 178 -13.13 7.67 2.79
C ILE A 178 -12.04 8.27 3.67
N ASP A 179 -10.81 7.87 3.40
CA ASP A 179 -9.62 8.39 4.07
C ASP A 179 -8.87 9.33 3.14
N VAL A 180 -8.52 10.52 3.62
CA VAL A 180 -7.74 11.50 2.88
C VAL A 180 -6.33 11.60 3.46
N TYR A 181 -5.33 11.39 2.62
CA TYR A 181 -3.91 11.46 2.95
C TYR A 181 -3.28 12.68 2.25
N LYS A 182 -2.43 13.40 2.99
CA LYS A 182 -1.66 14.52 2.47
C LYS A 182 -0.30 14.10 1.95
#